data_05d522804faa9bd90a713e9ba73b34a4
#
_entry.id   05d522804faa9bd90a713e9ba73b34a4
#
_cell.length_a   1.000
_cell.length_b   1.000
_cell.length_c   1.000
_cell.angle_alpha   90.00
_cell.angle_beta   90.00
_cell.angle_gamma   90.00
#
_symmetry.space_group_name_H-M   'P 1'
#
loop_
_entity.id
_entity.type
_entity.pdbx_description
1 polymer ?
#
loop_
_entity_poly.entity_id
_entity_poly.type
_entity_poly.pdbx_seq_one_letter_code
_entity_poly.pdbx_strand_id
1 'polypeptide(L)'
;LTAEEAEELALEAARIVGWTEGGQTEDLAEPDAWISMAQCQGRAEGLSSGIYLVISENALTENHEYTFQPSLLTIPVQQEDGNWTEDVTAFLKPEQIPRYGSLRIRKSLDSFNGMLGEVTFVFQIEGVDENGQTVYSNVAATTHSGAGTQEAVVDRIPSGTLVTVTEVYSG
;
A
#
# COMPACT_ATOMS: atom_id res chain seq x y z
N LEU A 1 -3.61 26.41 -18.73
CA LEU A 1 -2.92 25.58 -17.75
C LEU A 1 -2.32 24.38 -18.47
N THR A 2 -1.05 24.08 -18.21
CA THR A 2 -0.44 22.82 -18.60
C THR A 2 -0.95 21.69 -17.69
N ALA A 3 -0.73 20.44 -18.06
CA ALA A 3 -1.11 19.30 -17.21
C ALA A 3 -0.38 19.34 -15.85
N GLU A 4 0.91 19.71 -15.85
CA GLU A 4 1.74 19.84 -14.64
C GLU A 4 1.23 20.97 -13.72
N GLU A 5 0.91 22.14 -14.27
CA GLU A 5 0.30 23.24 -13.51
C GLU A 5 -1.06 22.85 -12.89
N ALA A 6 -1.85 22.07 -13.61
CA ALA A 6 -3.14 21.59 -13.11
C ALA A 6 -2.99 20.56 -11.98
N GLU A 7 -2.00 19.67 -12.06
CA GLU A 7 -1.67 18.70 -10.99
C GLU A 7 -1.17 19.43 -9.74
N GLU A 8 -0.26 20.39 -9.88
CA GLU A 8 0.26 21.18 -8.75
C GLU A 8 -0.87 21.96 -8.06
N LEU A 9 -1.74 22.60 -8.84
CA LEU A 9 -2.87 23.33 -8.30
C LEU A 9 -3.89 22.41 -7.61
N ALA A 10 -4.11 21.21 -8.13
CA ALA A 10 -4.97 20.20 -7.51
C ALA A 10 -4.42 19.76 -6.14
N LEU A 11 -3.11 19.52 -6.05
CA LEU A 11 -2.45 19.14 -4.80
C LEU A 11 -2.50 20.27 -3.76
N GLU A 12 -2.29 21.51 -4.18
CA GLU A 12 -2.38 22.66 -3.27
C GLU A 12 -3.81 22.85 -2.76
N ALA A 13 -4.80 22.78 -3.65
CA ALA A 13 -6.21 22.86 -3.28
C ALA A 13 -6.62 21.70 -2.34
N ALA A 14 -6.13 20.49 -2.58
CA ALA A 14 -6.42 19.34 -1.76
C ALA A 14 -5.88 19.49 -0.33
N ARG A 15 -4.67 20.02 -0.17
CA ARG A 15 -4.08 20.32 1.15
C ARG A 15 -4.90 21.35 1.93
N ILE A 16 -5.43 22.35 1.25
CA ILE A 16 -6.28 23.39 1.89
C ILE A 16 -7.55 22.78 2.48
N VAL A 17 -8.14 21.77 1.82
CA VAL A 17 -9.36 21.10 2.31
C VAL A 17 -9.09 19.92 3.24
N GLY A 18 -7.84 19.67 3.64
CA GLY A 18 -7.49 18.65 4.64
C GLY A 18 -6.99 17.31 4.07
N TRP A 19 -6.69 17.23 2.78
CA TRP A 19 -6.06 16.03 2.21
C TRP A 19 -4.57 15.96 2.55
N THR A 20 -4.06 14.75 2.80
CA THR A 20 -2.65 14.46 3.05
C THR A 20 -2.10 13.42 2.07
N GLU A 21 -0.79 13.43 1.83
CA GLU A 21 -0.10 12.50 0.92
C GLU A 21 -0.23 11.01 1.28
N GLY A 22 -0.83 10.65 2.36
CA GLY A 22 -1.18 9.26 2.70
C GLY A 22 -2.62 8.91 2.36
N GLY A 23 -3.37 9.83 1.69
CA GLY A 23 -4.79 9.64 1.41
C GLY A 23 -5.66 9.64 2.68
N GLN A 24 -5.08 10.04 3.83
CA GLN A 24 -5.85 10.21 5.06
C GLN A 24 -6.57 11.53 4.99
N THR A 25 -7.86 11.47 5.19
CA THR A 25 -8.79 12.57 5.11
C THR A 25 -9.35 12.84 6.50
N GLU A 26 -8.48 13.23 7.44
CA GLU A 26 -8.97 13.74 8.73
C GLU A 26 -9.43 15.20 8.54
N ASP A 27 -10.67 15.48 8.92
CA ASP A 27 -11.27 16.81 8.84
C ASP A 27 -11.39 17.43 7.42
N LEU A 28 -11.66 16.61 6.40
CA LEU A 28 -11.98 17.15 5.07
C LEU A 28 -13.17 18.12 5.16
N ALA A 29 -13.08 19.21 4.39
CA ALA A 29 -14.22 20.08 4.15
C ALA A 29 -15.37 19.26 3.54
N GLU A 30 -16.62 19.62 3.89
CA GLU A 30 -17.80 18.93 3.38
C GLU A 30 -17.86 19.04 1.86
N PRO A 31 -17.91 17.91 1.10
CA PRO A 31 -17.89 17.95 -0.35
C PRO A 31 -19.29 18.26 -0.93
N ASP A 32 -19.31 18.81 -2.14
CA ASP A 32 -20.54 19.03 -2.91
C ASP A 32 -21.24 17.70 -3.27
N ALA A 33 -20.48 16.62 -3.45
CA ALA A 33 -21.01 15.30 -3.74
C ALA A 33 -20.08 14.18 -3.26
N TRP A 34 -20.68 13.08 -2.78
CA TRP A 34 -20.00 11.82 -2.52
C TRP A 34 -20.25 10.84 -3.67
N ILE A 35 -19.21 10.19 -4.15
CA ILE A 35 -19.31 9.21 -5.23
C ILE A 35 -18.86 7.85 -4.69
N SER A 36 -19.80 6.90 -4.60
CA SER A 36 -19.47 5.52 -4.30
C SER A 36 -19.01 4.80 -5.56
N MET A 37 -17.83 4.19 -5.50
CA MET A 37 -17.27 3.43 -6.61
C MET A 37 -17.75 1.99 -6.58
N ALA A 38 -18.31 1.51 -7.68
CA ALA A 38 -18.67 0.12 -7.89
C ALA A 38 -18.11 -0.35 -9.24
N GLN A 39 -17.42 -1.49 -9.26
CA GLN A 39 -16.75 -2.02 -10.46
C GLN A 39 -15.87 -0.98 -11.18
N CYS A 40 -15.10 -0.20 -10.40
CA CYS A 40 -14.22 0.88 -10.87
C CYS A 40 -14.96 2.04 -11.56
N GLN A 41 -16.23 2.22 -11.31
CA GLN A 41 -17.05 3.32 -11.84
C GLN A 41 -17.88 3.95 -10.74
N GLY A 42 -18.08 5.26 -10.83
CA GLY A 42 -18.94 6.03 -9.96
C GLY A 42 -19.48 7.25 -10.71
N ARG A 43 -20.59 7.81 -10.25
CA ARG A 43 -21.27 8.95 -10.89
C ARG A 43 -21.79 9.93 -9.86
N ALA A 44 -21.61 11.21 -10.13
CA ALA A 44 -22.33 12.30 -9.47
C ALA A 44 -23.24 12.97 -10.48
N GLU A 45 -24.41 13.41 -10.03
CA GLU A 45 -25.39 14.12 -10.86
C GLU A 45 -25.79 15.45 -10.19
N GLY A 46 -26.26 16.38 -11.01
CA GLY A 46 -26.77 17.66 -10.51
C GLY A 46 -25.68 18.66 -10.11
N LEU A 47 -24.43 18.44 -10.53
CA LEU A 47 -23.36 19.40 -10.32
C LEU A 47 -23.54 20.63 -11.21
N SER A 48 -23.34 21.82 -10.65
CA SER A 48 -23.39 23.09 -11.36
C SER A 48 -22.13 23.28 -12.23
N SER A 49 -22.18 24.24 -13.15
CA SER A 49 -20.95 24.65 -13.88
C SER A 49 -19.92 25.20 -12.90
N GLY A 50 -18.67 24.73 -13.01
CA GLY A 50 -17.61 25.12 -12.10
C GLY A 50 -16.34 24.32 -12.26
N ILE A 51 -15.39 24.55 -11.34
CA ILE A 51 -14.16 23.76 -11.18
C ILE A 51 -14.31 22.93 -9.92
N TYR A 52 -14.12 21.64 -10.05
CA TYR A 52 -14.24 20.69 -8.98
C TYR A 52 -12.89 20.04 -8.64
N LEU A 53 -12.60 19.95 -7.39
CA LEU A 53 -11.49 19.15 -6.86
C LEU A 53 -12.01 17.74 -6.59
N VAL A 54 -11.40 16.76 -7.25
CA VAL A 54 -11.72 15.35 -7.07
C VAL A 54 -10.68 14.72 -6.18
N ILE A 55 -11.12 14.20 -5.03
CA ILE A 55 -10.30 13.47 -4.07
C ILE A 55 -10.87 12.07 -3.93
N SER A 56 -10.01 11.06 -3.95
CA SER A 56 -10.38 9.67 -3.73
C SER A 56 -9.74 9.14 -2.45
N GLU A 57 -10.48 8.31 -1.74
CA GLU A 57 -9.90 7.51 -0.65
C GLU A 57 -8.99 6.43 -1.22
N ASN A 58 -7.97 6.04 -0.43
CA ASN A 58 -7.11 4.92 -0.79
C ASN A 58 -7.89 3.61 -0.79
N ALA A 59 -7.55 2.72 -1.71
CA ALA A 59 -8.12 1.39 -1.77
C ALA A 59 -7.09 0.36 -1.32
N LEU A 60 -7.50 -0.57 -0.45
CA LEU A 60 -6.66 -1.63 0.06
C LEU A 60 -7.10 -2.97 -0.54
N THR A 61 -6.15 -3.71 -1.07
CA THR A 61 -6.29 -5.11 -1.41
C THR A 61 -5.40 -5.96 -0.49
N GLU A 62 -5.44 -7.26 -0.63
CA GLU A 62 -4.59 -8.16 0.14
C GLU A 62 -3.10 -7.83 -0.05
N ASN A 63 -2.67 -7.55 -1.27
CA ASN A 63 -1.27 -7.44 -1.66
C ASN A 63 -0.80 -6.01 -1.91
N HIS A 64 -1.71 -5.07 -2.13
CA HIS A 64 -1.38 -3.70 -2.50
C HIS A 64 -2.28 -2.68 -1.83
N GLU A 65 -1.73 -1.50 -1.65
CA GLU A 65 -2.46 -0.27 -1.43
C GLU A 65 -2.47 0.54 -2.73
N TYR A 66 -3.61 1.11 -3.07
CA TYR A 66 -3.77 2.00 -4.21
C TYR A 66 -4.03 3.40 -3.67
N THR A 67 -3.16 4.32 -4.02
CA THR A 67 -3.31 5.74 -3.71
C THR A 67 -3.71 6.50 -4.97
N PHE A 68 -4.40 7.62 -4.81
CA PHE A 68 -4.90 8.42 -5.92
C PHE A 68 -4.49 9.87 -5.72
N GLN A 69 -3.90 10.46 -6.74
CA GLN A 69 -3.59 11.87 -6.71
C GLN A 69 -4.87 12.70 -6.90
N PRO A 70 -5.05 13.79 -6.14
CA PRO A 70 -6.13 14.74 -6.38
C PRO A 70 -6.09 15.30 -7.80
N SER A 71 -7.24 15.58 -8.38
CA SER A 71 -7.34 16.14 -9.72
C SER A 71 -8.39 17.23 -9.82
N LEU A 72 -8.22 18.14 -10.78
CA LEU A 72 -9.20 19.16 -11.09
C LEU A 72 -10.03 18.74 -12.29
N LEU A 73 -11.33 19.00 -12.20
CA LEU A 73 -12.31 18.77 -13.24
C LEU A 73 -13.11 20.03 -13.48
N THR A 74 -13.34 20.38 -14.74
CA THR A 74 -14.20 21.51 -15.11
C THR A 74 -15.52 21.02 -15.71
N ILE A 75 -16.62 21.64 -15.35
CA ILE A 75 -17.95 21.39 -15.92
C ILE A 75 -18.50 22.73 -16.38
N PRO A 76 -18.89 22.91 -17.66
CA PRO A 76 -18.76 21.97 -18.77
C PRO A 76 -17.33 21.87 -19.31
N VAL A 77 -17.06 20.86 -20.11
CA VAL A 77 -15.82 20.70 -20.85
C VAL A 77 -16.06 20.86 -22.35
N GLN A 78 -15.09 21.46 -23.04
CA GLN A 78 -15.15 21.55 -24.50
C GLN A 78 -14.61 20.26 -25.13
N GLN A 79 -15.40 19.66 -26.00
CA GLN A 79 -15.02 18.45 -26.74
C GLN A 79 -14.14 18.82 -27.96
N GLU A 80 -13.53 17.82 -28.58
CA GLU A 80 -12.66 18.00 -29.74
C GLU A 80 -13.40 18.61 -30.95
N ASP A 81 -14.71 18.41 -31.05
CA ASP A 81 -15.58 18.99 -32.08
C ASP A 81 -15.96 20.47 -31.82
N GLY A 82 -15.47 21.04 -30.71
CA GLY A 82 -15.74 22.41 -30.27
C GLY A 82 -17.03 22.60 -29.49
N ASN A 83 -17.86 21.58 -29.34
CA ASN A 83 -19.08 21.62 -28.52
C ASN A 83 -18.77 21.51 -27.01
N TRP A 84 -19.62 22.11 -26.21
CA TRP A 84 -19.55 22.00 -24.76
C TRP A 84 -20.46 20.87 -24.22
N THR A 85 -19.98 20.08 -23.30
CA THR A 85 -20.76 19.05 -22.64
C THR A 85 -20.67 19.17 -21.12
N GLU A 86 -21.78 18.92 -20.43
CA GLU A 86 -21.84 18.78 -18.97
C GLU A 86 -21.64 17.33 -18.52
N ASP A 87 -21.70 16.36 -19.44
CA ASP A 87 -21.39 14.96 -19.16
C ASP A 87 -19.87 14.74 -19.31
N VAL A 88 -19.18 14.75 -18.18
CA VAL A 88 -17.72 14.75 -18.12
C VAL A 88 -17.24 13.46 -17.43
N THR A 89 -16.29 12.77 -18.06
CA THR A 89 -15.65 11.59 -17.48
C THR A 89 -14.25 11.94 -17.00
N ALA A 90 -13.99 11.72 -15.72
CA ALA A 90 -12.68 11.78 -15.12
C ALA A 90 -12.11 10.38 -14.94
N PHE A 91 -10.81 10.22 -15.17
CA PHE A 91 -10.09 8.97 -14.91
C PHE A 91 -9.15 9.17 -13.74
N LEU A 92 -9.38 8.40 -12.68
CA LEU A 92 -8.45 8.35 -11.55
C LEU A 92 -7.22 7.54 -11.95
N LYS A 93 -6.04 8.07 -11.65
CA LYS A 93 -4.76 7.40 -11.88
C LYS A 93 -4.25 6.83 -10.55
N PRO A 94 -4.35 5.51 -10.34
CA PRO A 94 -3.84 4.89 -9.13
C PRO A 94 -2.32 4.77 -9.16
N GLU A 95 -1.67 5.02 -8.03
CA GLU A 95 -0.34 4.54 -7.72
C GLU A 95 -0.47 3.27 -6.89
N GLN A 96 0.24 2.22 -7.29
CA GLN A 96 0.20 0.92 -6.64
C GLN A 96 1.40 0.76 -5.72
N ILE A 97 1.14 0.60 -4.43
CA ILE A 97 2.16 0.43 -3.39
C ILE A 97 2.09 -1.00 -2.87
N PRO A 98 3.17 -1.82 -2.97
CA PRO A 98 3.19 -3.16 -2.41
C PRO A 98 3.08 -3.13 -0.88
N ARG A 99 2.29 -4.03 -0.31
CA ARG A 99 2.21 -4.25 1.12
C ARG A 99 3.21 -5.31 1.56
N TYR A 100 3.77 -5.13 2.76
CA TYR A 100 4.74 -6.04 3.33
C TYR A 100 4.33 -6.46 4.74
N GLY A 101 4.69 -7.69 5.09
CA GLY A 101 4.59 -8.23 6.43
C GLY A 101 5.97 -8.50 7.03
N SER A 102 5.96 -8.97 8.27
CA SER A 102 7.14 -9.46 8.99
C SER A 102 6.89 -10.87 9.55
N LEU A 103 7.95 -11.63 9.71
CA LEU A 103 7.95 -12.95 10.30
C LEU A 103 8.83 -12.97 11.55
N ARG A 104 8.31 -13.51 12.65
CA ARG A 104 9.06 -13.75 13.86
C ARG A 104 9.29 -15.25 14.05
N ILE A 105 10.55 -15.66 14.10
CA ILE A 105 10.98 -17.03 14.34
C ILE A 105 11.42 -17.12 15.79
N ARG A 106 10.85 -18.07 16.52
CA ARG A 106 11.20 -18.37 17.92
C ARG A 106 11.84 -19.75 18.00
N LYS A 107 13.05 -19.80 18.54
CA LYS A 107 13.74 -21.06 18.86
C LYS A 107 13.86 -21.19 20.38
N SER A 108 13.39 -22.31 20.91
CA SER A 108 13.48 -22.63 22.35
C SER A 108 14.37 -23.84 22.56
N LEU A 109 15.25 -23.75 23.55
CA LEU A 109 16.06 -24.86 24.06
C LEU A 109 15.63 -25.19 25.49
N ASP A 110 15.17 -26.40 25.72
CA ASP A 110 14.80 -26.88 27.06
C ASP A 110 16.01 -27.10 27.95
N SER A 111 17.15 -27.47 27.33
CA SER A 111 18.42 -27.67 28.01
C SER A 111 19.58 -27.13 27.19
N PHE A 112 20.66 -26.75 27.85
CA PHE A 112 21.85 -26.20 27.23
C PHE A 112 23.11 -26.75 27.88
N ASN A 113 24.06 -27.23 27.06
CA ASN A 113 25.36 -27.65 27.55
C ASN A 113 26.39 -26.54 27.39
N GLY A 114 26.62 -25.75 28.41
CA GLY A 114 27.55 -24.62 28.41
C GLY A 114 29.01 -24.95 28.12
N MET A 115 29.40 -26.24 28.14
CA MET A 115 30.78 -26.66 27.80
C MET A 115 31.08 -26.51 26.30
N LEU A 116 30.07 -26.43 25.45
CA LEU A 116 30.21 -26.30 23.98
C LEU A 116 30.27 -24.84 23.51
N GLY A 117 30.12 -23.88 24.43
CA GLY A 117 30.03 -22.47 24.08
C GLY A 117 28.66 -22.08 23.54
N GLU A 118 28.58 -21.02 22.74
CA GLU A 118 27.33 -20.58 22.13
C GLU A 118 26.90 -21.51 20.98
N VAL A 119 25.59 -21.70 20.87
CA VAL A 119 24.98 -22.53 19.81
C VAL A 119 24.13 -21.63 18.90
N THR A 120 24.35 -21.74 17.60
CA THR A 120 23.64 -20.96 16.60
C THR A 120 22.75 -21.85 15.74
N PHE A 121 21.51 -21.44 15.57
CA PHE A 121 20.53 -22.06 14.66
C PHE A 121 20.32 -21.13 13.49
N VAL A 122 20.38 -21.68 12.28
CA VAL A 122 20.21 -20.91 11.04
C VAL A 122 18.94 -21.39 10.32
N PHE A 123 18.13 -20.45 9.89
CA PHE A 123 16.87 -20.67 9.21
C PHE A 123 16.93 -20.06 7.81
N GLN A 124 16.63 -20.86 6.80
CA GLN A 124 16.36 -20.38 5.46
C GLN A 124 14.87 -20.05 5.37
N ILE A 125 14.56 -18.88 4.81
CA ILE A 125 13.21 -18.40 4.60
C ILE A 125 12.99 -18.23 3.10
N GLU A 126 12.02 -18.93 2.56
CA GLU A 126 11.61 -18.82 1.16
C GLU A 126 10.13 -18.45 1.10
N GLY A 127 9.80 -17.47 0.25
CA GLY A 127 8.44 -17.04 0.00
C GLY A 127 8.10 -17.20 -1.47
N VAL A 128 6.95 -17.81 -1.76
CA VAL A 128 6.43 -17.96 -3.12
C VAL A 128 5.11 -17.24 -3.26
N ASP A 129 4.85 -16.70 -4.44
CA ASP A 129 3.57 -16.12 -4.82
C ASP A 129 2.52 -17.18 -5.15
N GLU A 130 1.33 -16.74 -5.55
CA GLU A 130 0.23 -17.62 -5.95
C GLU A 130 0.54 -18.51 -7.18
N ASN A 131 1.53 -18.11 -8.00
CA ASN A 131 1.98 -18.85 -9.16
C ASN A 131 3.13 -19.82 -8.83
N GLY A 132 3.57 -19.88 -7.57
CA GLY A 132 4.69 -20.70 -7.10
C GLY A 132 6.06 -20.10 -7.46
N GLN A 133 6.14 -18.82 -7.83
CA GLN A 133 7.41 -18.16 -8.10
C GLN A 133 8.00 -17.63 -6.79
N THR A 134 9.32 -17.82 -6.62
CA THR A 134 10.03 -17.27 -5.46
C THR A 134 10.09 -15.75 -5.56
N VAL A 135 9.42 -15.07 -4.62
CA VAL A 135 9.36 -13.60 -4.53
C VAL A 135 10.09 -13.07 -3.30
N TYR A 136 10.51 -13.95 -2.40
CA TYR A 136 11.25 -13.62 -1.19
C TYR A 136 12.24 -14.73 -0.84
N SER A 137 13.46 -14.34 -0.48
CA SER A 137 14.47 -15.26 0.06
C SER A 137 15.31 -14.54 1.08
N ASN A 138 15.49 -15.14 2.25
CA ASN A 138 16.31 -14.58 3.33
C ASN A 138 16.86 -15.69 4.22
N VAL A 139 17.80 -15.32 5.09
CA VAL A 139 18.36 -16.17 6.13
C VAL A 139 18.29 -15.44 7.46
N ALA A 140 17.86 -16.14 8.50
CA ALA A 140 17.84 -15.64 9.87
C ALA A 140 18.59 -16.59 10.77
N ALA A 141 19.10 -16.09 11.89
CA ALA A 141 19.78 -16.93 12.90
C ALA A 141 19.36 -16.53 14.31
N THR A 142 19.38 -17.52 15.22
CA THR A 142 19.29 -17.29 16.65
C THR A 142 20.52 -17.89 17.31
N THR A 143 21.13 -17.16 18.27
CA THR A 143 22.28 -17.62 19.02
C THR A 143 21.89 -17.77 20.50
N HIS A 144 22.21 -18.91 21.07
CA HIS A 144 21.91 -19.26 22.44
C HIS A 144 23.20 -19.44 23.26
N SER A 145 23.27 -18.75 24.36
CA SER A 145 24.32 -18.90 25.38
C SER A 145 23.80 -19.61 26.65
N GLY A 146 22.56 -20.12 26.62
CA GLY A 146 21.87 -20.81 27.69
C GLY A 146 20.55 -21.42 27.23
N ALA A 147 19.88 -22.15 28.11
CA ALA A 147 18.51 -22.60 27.87
C ALA A 147 17.55 -21.38 27.81
N GLY A 148 16.46 -21.53 27.10
CA GLY A 148 15.44 -20.49 26.91
C GLY A 148 15.10 -20.23 25.44
N THR A 149 14.39 -19.15 25.22
CA THR A 149 13.89 -18.78 23.88
C THR A 149 14.66 -17.59 23.33
N GLN A 150 15.08 -17.70 22.07
CA GLN A 150 15.62 -16.61 21.27
C GLN A 150 14.73 -16.34 20.07
N GLU A 151 14.73 -15.10 19.60
CA GLU A 151 13.90 -14.66 18.48
C GLU A 151 14.76 -14.06 17.38
N ALA A 152 14.35 -14.30 16.14
CA ALA A 152 14.80 -13.59 14.95
C ALA A 152 13.59 -13.01 14.21
N VAL A 153 13.72 -11.79 13.70
CA VAL A 153 12.68 -11.12 12.93
C VAL A 153 13.20 -10.87 11.52
N VAL A 154 12.39 -11.18 10.53
CA VAL A 154 12.62 -10.82 9.13
C VAL A 154 11.47 -9.97 8.64
N ASP A 155 11.80 -8.88 7.96
CA ASP A 155 10.85 -7.87 7.51
C ASP A 155 10.76 -7.84 5.98
N ARG A 156 9.82 -7.04 5.46
CA ARG A 156 9.61 -6.79 4.04
C ARG A 156 9.28 -8.04 3.23
N ILE A 157 8.54 -8.96 3.83
CA ILE A 157 7.97 -10.10 3.12
C ILE A 157 6.75 -9.57 2.34
N PRO A 158 6.70 -9.72 0.99
CA PRO A 158 5.53 -9.28 0.23
C PRO A 158 4.24 -9.91 0.76
N SER A 159 3.19 -9.12 0.88
CA SER A 159 1.87 -9.60 1.32
C SER A 159 1.32 -10.63 0.33
N GLY A 160 0.57 -11.61 0.81
CA GLY A 160 0.08 -12.72 -0.02
C GLY A 160 1.11 -13.82 -0.32
N THR A 161 2.33 -13.71 0.24
CA THR A 161 3.38 -14.71 0.07
C THR A 161 3.17 -15.93 0.96
N LEU A 162 3.24 -17.13 0.39
CA LEU A 162 3.34 -18.38 1.17
C LEU A 162 4.79 -18.58 1.62
N VAL A 163 5.03 -18.47 2.94
CA VAL A 163 6.38 -18.52 3.51
C VAL A 163 6.69 -19.90 4.06
N THR A 164 7.84 -20.44 3.65
CA THR A 164 8.43 -21.66 4.20
C THR A 164 9.68 -21.31 4.98
N VAL A 165 9.77 -21.81 6.22
CA VAL A 165 10.95 -21.68 7.09
C VAL A 165 11.57 -23.04 7.30
N THR A 166 12.85 -23.17 6.95
CA THR A 166 13.61 -24.41 7.12
C THR A 166 14.81 -24.16 7.99
N GLU A 167 14.94 -24.91 9.09
CA GLU A 167 16.17 -24.94 9.87
C GLU A 167 17.26 -25.71 9.10
N VAL A 168 18.30 -25.00 8.67
CA VAL A 168 19.36 -25.55 7.82
C VAL A 168 20.65 -25.82 8.56
N TYR A 169 20.77 -25.29 9.80
CA TYR A 169 21.88 -25.55 10.69
C TYR A 169 21.42 -25.52 12.16
N SER A 170 21.81 -26.50 12.92
CA SER A 170 21.38 -26.72 14.30
C SER A 170 22.57 -26.93 15.25
N GLY A 171 23.45 -25.96 15.34
CA GLY A 171 24.52 -25.84 16.32
C GLY A 171 25.69 -26.81 16.20
#